data_9b98dcfb73345714138c828a5f0f161a
#
_entry.id   9b98dcfb73345714138c828a5f0f161a
#
_cell.length_a   1.000
_cell.length_b   1.000
_cell.length_c   1.000
_cell.angle_alpha   90.00
_cell.angle_beta   90.00
_cell.angle_gamma   90.00
#
_symmetry.space_group_name_H-M   'P 1'
#
loop_
_entity.id
_entity.type
_entity.pdbx_description
1 polymer ?
#
loop_
_entity_poly.entity_id
_entity_poly.type
_entity_poly.pdbx_seq_one_letter_code
_entity_poly.pdbx_strand_id
1 'polypeptide(L)'
;MSFVSFVFASTAQEPSQNRREFTIVAKDHVFTPNKLDVSQDDIVKITLRSEERPTSFAIDAYRIVKRAAGGTSITFEFRADQPGTFTFYCNLTTDPGCKDMKGTLTVRAR
;
A
#
# COMPACT_ATOMS: atom_id res chain seq x y z
N MET A 1 -40.29 4.06 -33.05
CA MET A 1 -39.93 4.09 -32.43
C MET A 1 -38.94 4.27 -31.93
N SER A 2 -38.55 4.47 -31.49
CA SER A 2 -37.59 4.70 -31.08
C SER A 2 -36.93 4.52 -30.21
N PHE A 3 -36.54 4.44 -29.84
CA PHE A 3 -35.88 4.48 -29.05
C PHE A 3 -34.90 4.54 -28.41
N VAL A 4 -34.39 4.70 -27.94
CA VAL A 4 -33.56 4.80 -27.46
C VAL A 4 -32.70 4.69 -26.78
N SER A 5 -32.24 4.73 -26.46
CA SER A 5 -31.34 4.73 -25.88
C SER A 5 -30.60 4.75 -25.11
N PHE A 6 -30.36 4.77 -24.77
CA PHE A 6 -29.55 4.98 -23.99
C PHE A 6 -28.58 4.92 -23.42
N VAL A 7 -28.05 5.07 -23.07
CA VAL A 7 -27.14 5.09 -22.63
C VAL A 7 -26.45 5.11 -21.82
N PHE A 8 -26.38 5.09 -21.55
CA PHE A 8 -25.62 5.30 -20.80
C PHE A 8 -24.73 5.19 -20.23
N ALA A 9 -24.45 5.26 -20.00
CA ALA A 9 -23.50 5.20 -19.61
C ALA A 9 -22.75 5.25 -19.02
N SER A 10 -22.59 5.32 -18.88
CA SER A 10 -21.78 5.45 -18.38
C SER A 10 -21.28 5.61 -17.65
N THR A 11 -21.30 5.72 -17.36
CA THR A 11 -20.73 6.05 -16.81
C THR A 11 -20.13 6.04 -15.99
N ALA A 12 -20.03 6.11 -15.70
CA ALA A 12 -19.49 6.12 -14.98
C ALA A 12 -18.66 6.03 -14.21
N GLN A 13 -18.33 6.11 -14.12
CA GLN A 13 -17.52 6.02 -13.52
C GLN A 13 -17.06 6.50 -12.63
N GLU A 14 -16.96 6.46 -11.99
CA GLU A 14 -16.47 6.93 -11.15
C GLU A 14 -15.41 7.14 -10.92
N PRO A 15 -15.20 7.14 -11.00
CA PRO A 15 -13.94 7.46 -10.99
C PRO A 15 -13.12 8.07 -10.17
N SER A 16 -13.42 8.57 -9.53
CA SER A 16 -12.63 9.39 -8.67
C SER A 16 -11.56 8.64 -7.90
N GLN A 17 -11.67 7.39 -7.74
CA GLN A 17 -10.67 6.63 -6.98
C GLN A 17 -10.03 5.60 -7.87
N ASN A 18 -8.73 5.65 -7.94
CA ASN A 18 -7.97 4.63 -8.60
C ASN A 18 -7.48 3.61 -7.58
N ARG A 19 -7.42 2.37 -8.00
CA ARG A 19 -6.85 1.32 -7.18
C ARG A 19 -5.42 1.11 -7.61
N ARG A 20 -4.53 1.08 -6.63
CA ARG A 20 -3.12 0.78 -6.87
C ARG A 20 -2.75 -0.42 -6.02
N GLU A 21 -2.17 -1.42 -6.63
CA GLU A 21 -1.83 -2.65 -5.94
C GLU A 21 -0.34 -2.86 -5.98
N PHE A 22 0.22 -3.21 -4.84
CA PHE A 22 1.64 -3.47 -4.71
C PHE A 22 1.84 -4.75 -3.92
N THR A 23 2.84 -5.52 -4.31
CA THR A 23 3.32 -6.63 -3.51
C THR A 23 4.70 -6.23 -3.01
N ILE A 24 4.85 -6.21 -1.69
CA ILE A 24 6.13 -5.88 -1.06
C ILE A 24 6.67 -7.16 -0.44
N VAL A 25 7.86 -7.53 -0.84
CA VAL A 25 8.53 -8.71 -0.31
C VAL A 25 9.52 -8.26 0.75
N ALA A 26 9.42 -8.84 1.93
CA ALA A 26 10.35 -8.61 3.02
C ALA A 26 11.30 -9.80 3.07
N LYS A 27 12.55 -9.56 2.71
CA LYS A 27 13.57 -10.61 2.66
C LYS A 27 14.91 -10.00 2.98
N ASP A 28 15.70 -10.69 3.77
CA ASP A 28 17.06 -10.26 4.13
C ASP A 28 17.08 -8.85 4.72
N HIS A 29 16.07 -8.52 5.50
CA HIS A 29 15.91 -7.20 6.14
C HIS A 29 15.78 -6.07 5.12
N VAL A 30 15.16 -6.35 3.98
CA VAL A 30 14.93 -5.37 2.92
C VAL A 30 13.48 -5.51 2.44
N PHE A 31 12.83 -4.37 2.21
CA PHE A 31 11.55 -4.35 1.51
C PHE A 31 11.81 -4.16 0.02
N THR A 32 11.17 -4.96 -0.80
CA THR A 32 11.27 -4.85 -2.26
C THR A 32 9.86 -4.88 -2.87
N PRO A 33 9.40 -3.82 -3.54
CA PRO A 33 10.08 -2.54 -3.72
C PRO A 33 10.09 -1.72 -2.44
N ASN A 34 10.99 -0.77 -2.36
CA ASN A 34 11.06 0.12 -1.21
C ASN A 34 10.62 1.55 -1.54
N LYS A 35 10.01 1.74 -2.70
CA LYS A 35 9.44 3.03 -3.09
C LYS A 35 8.09 2.79 -3.73
N LEU A 36 7.09 3.45 -3.20
CA LEU A 36 5.72 3.40 -3.71
C LEU A 36 5.31 4.81 -4.10
N ASP A 37 4.62 4.93 -5.22
CA ASP A 37 4.24 6.22 -5.77
C ASP A 37 2.78 6.16 -6.16
N VAL A 38 1.95 6.95 -5.51
CA VAL A 38 0.51 6.95 -5.75
C VAL A 38 0.02 8.40 -5.81
N SER A 39 -1.24 8.57 -6.18
CA SER A 39 -1.89 9.88 -6.19
C SER A 39 -2.82 10.00 -5.01
N GLN A 40 -3.04 11.23 -4.59
CA GLN A 40 -3.96 11.51 -3.49
C GLN A 40 -5.33 10.87 -3.77
N ASP A 41 -5.90 10.26 -2.76
CA ASP A 41 -7.18 9.57 -2.77
C ASP A 41 -7.19 8.23 -3.50
N ASP A 42 -6.05 7.75 -3.97
CA ASP A 42 -5.97 6.37 -4.45
C ASP A 42 -6.26 5.41 -3.31
N ILE A 43 -6.90 4.29 -3.65
CA ILE A 43 -7.03 3.17 -2.73
C ILE A 43 -5.81 2.29 -2.96
N VAL A 44 -4.99 2.15 -1.94
CA VAL A 44 -3.73 1.41 -2.02
C VAL A 44 -3.91 0.06 -1.38
N LYS A 45 -3.70 -0.99 -2.14
CA LYS A 45 -3.77 -2.36 -1.66
C LYS A 45 -2.36 -2.91 -1.63
N ILE A 46 -1.93 -3.34 -0.46
CA ILE A 46 -0.59 -3.88 -0.29
C ILE A 46 -0.69 -5.33 0.15
N THR A 47 0.04 -6.19 -0.55
CA THR A 47 0.28 -7.55 -0.12
C THR A 47 1.71 -7.56 0.41
N LEU A 48 1.84 -7.81 1.71
CA LEU A 48 3.14 -7.89 2.37
C LEU A 48 3.50 -9.36 2.50
N ARG A 49 4.57 -9.75 1.83
CA ARG A 49 5.04 -11.12 1.85
C ARG A 49 6.29 -11.22 2.69
N SER A 50 6.22 -12.00 3.74
CA SER A 50 7.35 -12.26 4.62
C SER A 50 7.99 -13.57 4.20
N GLU A 51 9.28 -13.55 3.85
CA GLU A 51 9.91 -14.75 3.33
C GLU A 51 10.25 -15.74 4.44
N GLU A 52 11.16 -15.44 5.31
CA GLU A 52 11.59 -16.40 6.32
C GLU A 52 11.29 -15.96 7.73
N ARG A 53 11.33 -14.67 7.98
CA ARG A 53 11.22 -14.11 9.32
C ARG A 53 9.95 -13.30 9.44
N PRO A 54 9.42 -13.19 10.63
CA PRO A 54 8.32 -12.25 10.83
C PRO A 54 8.75 -10.85 10.43
N THR A 55 7.81 -10.08 9.91
CA THR A 55 8.06 -8.70 9.56
C THR A 55 6.86 -7.86 9.94
N SER A 56 7.04 -6.55 9.92
CA SER A 56 5.95 -5.63 10.08
C SER A 56 6.06 -4.52 9.06
N PHE A 57 4.96 -3.79 8.91
CA PHE A 57 4.87 -2.67 7.98
C PHE A 57 4.12 -1.57 8.71
N ALA A 58 4.78 -0.45 8.91
CA ALA A 58 4.20 0.66 9.65
C ALA A 58 4.35 1.94 8.85
N ILE A 59 3.27 2.72 8.78
CA ILE A 59 3.29 4.08 8.25
C ILE A 59 2.65 4.96 9.31
N ASP A 60 3.44 5.74 10.00
CA ASP A 60 2.96 6.52 11.15
C ASP A 60 1.89 7.52 10.75
N ALA A 61 2.09 8.21 9.62
CA ALA A 61 1.17 9.25 9.18
C ALA A 61 -0.24 8.71 8.91
N TYR A 62 -0.35 7.45 8.54
CA TYR A 62 -1.64 6.81 8.27
C TYR A 62 -2.06 5.89 9.42
N ARG A 63 -1.28 5.84 10.50
CA ARG A 63 -1.59 5.01 11.67
C ARG A 63 -1.77 3.55 11.29
N ILE A 64 -0.93 3.09 10.38
CA ILE A 64 -0.98 1.71 9.90
C ILE A 64 0.15 0.93 10.55
N VAL A 65 -0.19 -0.20 11.15
CA VAL A 65 0.78 -1.17 11.65
C VAL A 65 0.24 -2.55 11.31
N LYS A 66 0.98 -3.30 10.51
CA LYS A 66 0.60 -4.65 10.10
C LYS A 66 1.76 -5.59 10.36
N ARG A 67 1.46 -6.83 10.64
CA ARG A 67 2.47 -7.85 10.90
C ARG A 67 2.19 -9.08 10.06
N ALA A 68 3.25 -9.71 9.58
CA ALA A 68 3.18 -10.97 8.85
C ALA A 68 4.13 -11.96 9.51
N ALA A 69 3.64 -13.15 9.80
CA ALA A 69 4.49 -14.23 10.29
C ALA A 69 5.42 -14.68 9.18
N GLY A 70 6.57 -15.24 9.55
CA GLY A 70 7.53 -15.72 8.56
C GLY A 70 6.91 -16.74 7.64
N GLY A 71 7.18 -16.61 6.35
CA GLY A 71 6.66 -17.52 5.34
C GLY A 71 5.22 -17.28 4.96
N THR A 72 4.62 -16.16 5.38
CA THR A 72 3.21 -15.87 5.08
C THR A 72 3.07 -14.54 4.36
N SER A 73 1.86 -14.29 3.87
CA SER A 73 1.50 -13.02 3.26
C SER A 73 0.25 -12.48 3.92
N ILE A 74 0.19 -11.16 4.04
CA ILE A 74 -1.03 -10.48 4.49
C ILE A 74 -1.37 -9.40 3.46
N THR A 75 -2.64 -9.07 3.38
CA THR A 75 -3.10 -8.05 2.44
C THR A 75 -3.93 -7.04 3.21
N PHE A 76 -3.72 -5.77 2.92
CA PHE A 76 -4.48 -4.70 3.54
C PHE A 76 -4.62 -3.53 2.57
N GLU A 77 -5.60 -2.68 2.86
CA GLU A 77 -5.89 -1.51 2.02
C GLU A 77 -5.96 -0.26 2.88
N PHE A 78 -5.63 0.85 2.26
CA PHE A 78 -5.87 2.15 2.87
C PHE A 78 -6.06 3.18 1.76
N ARG A 79 -6.67 4.31 2.14
CA ARG A 79 -6.85 5.43 1.21
C ARG A 79 -5.71 6.41 1.43
N ALA A 80 -5.04 6.78 0.35
CA ALA A 80 -3.91 7.71 0.41
C ALA A 80 -4.44 9.14 0.38
N ASP A 81 -5.08 9.57 1.46
CA ASP A 81 -5.77 10.86 1.49
C ASP A 81 -4.89 12.03 1.88
N GLN A 82 -3.65 11.78 2.29
CA GLN A 82 -2.72 12.83 2.69
C GLN A 82 -1.58 12.88 1.68
N PRO A 83 -1.43 14.00 0.95
CA PRO A 83 -0.27 14.14 0.06
C PRO A 83 1.01 14.35 0.86
N GLY A 84 2.12 13.93 0.29
CA GLY A 84 3.43 14.08 0.91
C GLY A 84 4.28 12.85 0.72
N THR A 85 5.41 12.86 1.39
CA THR A 85 6.36 11.76 1.36
C THR A 85 6.44 11.17 2.76
N PHE A 86 6.21 9.87 2.86
CA PHE A 86 6.13 9.19 4.14
C PHE A 86 7.05 7.99 4.15
N THR A 87 7.60 7.70 5.31
CA THR A 87 8.43 6.51 5.49
C THR A 87 7.56 5.36 5.96
N PHE A 88 7.71 4.19 5.34
CA PHE A 88 7.21 2.97 5.92
C PHE A 88 8.40 2.14 6.42
N TYR A 89 8.17 1.35 7.45
CA TYR A 89 9.28 0.69 8.12
C TYR A 89 8.80 -0.52 8.90
N CYS A 90 9.75 -1.35 9.30
CA CYS A 90 9.49 -2.47 10.18
C CYS A 90 9.65 -2.02 11.63
N ASN A 91 8.67 -2.32 12.49
CA ASN A 91 8.70 -1.86 13.89
C ASN A 91 8.83 -2.98 14.91
N LEU A 92 9.22 -4.18 14.50
CA LEU A 92 9.44 -5.27 15.44
C LEU A 92 10.68 -4.98 16.27
N THR A 93 10.58 -5.18 17.57
CA THR A 93 11.70 -4.92 18.46
C THR A 93 12.53 -6.17 18.74
N THR A 94 11.99 -7.33 18.37
CA THR A 94 12.67 -8.61 18.63
C THR A 94 13.67 -8.98 17.53
N ASP A 95 13.67 -8.26 16.43
CA ASP A 95 14.60 -8.50 15.32
C ASP A 95 15.43 -7.24 15.11
N PRO A 96 16.73 -7.27 15.47
CA PRO A 96 17.57 -6.06 15.37
C PRO A 96 17.66 -5.49 13.95
N GLY A 97 17.55 -6.31 12.94
CA GLY A 97 17.63 -5.82 11.54
C GLY A 97 16.36 -5.15 11.07
N CYS A 98 15.27 -5.32 11.81
CA CYS A 98 13.97 -4.77 11.43
C CYS A 98 14.02 -3.24 11.34
N LYS A 99 14.70 -2.58 12.26
CA LYS A 99 14.73 -1.12 12.29
C LYS A 99 15.39 -0.51 11.05
N ASP A 100 16.16 -1.28 10.31
CA ASP A 100 16.82 -0.80 9.11
C ASP A 100 15.98 -1.06 7.85
N MET A 101 14.85 -1.75 7.99
CA MET A 101 13.95 -2.02 6.87
C MET A 101 13.04 -0.83 6.68
N LYS A 102 13.28 -0.07 5.63
CA LYS A 102 12.54 1.16 5.36
C LYS A 102 12.25 1.32 3.88
N GLY A 103 11.21 2.07 3.60
CA GLY A 103 10.89 2.49 2.26
C GLY A 103 10.16 3.82 2.30
N THR A 104 9.80 4.29 1.12
CA THR A 104 9.18 5.60 0.96
C THR A 104 7.88 5.46 0.20
N LEU A 105 6.82 6.06 0.73
CA LEU A 105 5.54 6.22 0.05
C LEU A 105 5.42 7.68 -0.34
N THR A 106 5.29 7.96 -1.63
CA THR A 106 5.04 9.29 -2.12
C THR A 106 3.61 9.37 -2.60
N VAL A 107 2.84 10.30 -2.03
CA VAL A 107 1.47 10.56 -2.41
C VAL A 107 1.44 11.93 -3.07
N ARG A 108 1.19 11.95 -4.37
CA ARG A 108 1.15 13.20 -5.13
C ARG A 108 -0.19 13.88 -4.94
N ALA A 109 -0.15 15.18 -4.66
CA ALA A 109 -1.39 15.96 -4.56
C ALA A 109 -2.11 15.96 -5.89
N ARG A 110 -3.41 15.99 -5.84
CA ARG A 110 -4.26 16.08 -7.01
C ARG A 110 -4.55 17.51 -7.39
#